data_5f517299e7bb6b9afa30676806702b3d
#
_entry.id   5f517299e7bb6b9afa30676806702b3d
#
_cell.length_a   1.000
_cell.length_b   1.000
_cell.length_c   1.000
_cell.angle_alpha   90.00
_cell.angle_beta   90.00
_cell.angle_gamma   90.00
#
_symmetry.space_group_name_H-M   'P 1'
#
loop_
_entity.id
_entity.type
_entity.pdbx_description
1 polymer ?
#
loop_
_entity_poly.entity_id
_entity_poly.type
_entity_poly.pdbx_seq_one_letter_code
_entity_poly.pdbx_strand_id
1 'polypeptide(L)'
;MKRTALYPGTFDPITNGHLDIVERAVKLVDRLVIGVAINASKNPMFSLAERVEMIEQEVARIDCDAEIIVRPFEGLLMHFAEEVGAQTIMRGLRAVSDFEYEFQMVAMNQRLNDEIETVFLMADPRHQAIASRLVKEIARLGGDVSAFVPPAIEARLKER
;
A
#
# COMPACT_ATOMS: atom_id res chain seq x y z
N MET A 1 -14.15 13.48 -16.32
CA MET A 1 -12.72 13.21 -15.96
C MET A 1 -12.66 12.12 -14.92
N LYS A 2 -11.82 11.14 -15.11
CA LYS A 2 -11.64 10.07 -14.12
C LYS A 2 -10.84 10.57 -12.92
N ARG A 3 -11.34 10.29 -11.74
CA ARG A 3 -10.61 10.55 -10.50
C ARG A 3 -9.65 9.39 -10.29
N THR A 4 -8.35 9.67 -10.36
CA THR A 4 -7.29 8.69 -10.18
C THR A 4 -6.53 8.97 -8.91
N ALA A 5 -6.35 7.95 -8.08
CA ALA A 5 -5.50 8.02 -6.90
C ALA A 5 -4.36 7.03 -7.00
N LEU A 6 -3.26 7.37 -6.35
CA LEU A 6 -2.10 6.49 -6.21
C LEU A 6 -1.97 6.08 -4.74
N TYR A 7 -1.90 4.79 -4.49
CA TYR A 7 -1.61 4.23 -3.17
C TYR A 7 -0.22 3.58 -3.22
N PRO A 8 0.80 4.26 -2.73
CA PRO A 8 2.17 3.74 -2.81
C PRO A 8 2.56 2.95 -1.57
N GLY A 9 3.46 2.00 -1.74
CA GLY A 9 4.03 1.26 -0.62
C GLY A 9 5.03 0.22 -1.07
N THR A 10 5.64 -0.44 -0.10
CA THR A 10 6.55 -1.55 -0.35
C THR A 10 5.78 -2.85 -0.54
N PHE A 11 4.75 -3.06 0.26
CA PHE A 11 3.89 -4.26 0.23
C PHE A 11 4.70 -5.56 0.28
N ASP A 12 5.47 -5.72 1.32
CA ASP A 12 6.37 -6.87 1.49
C ASP A 12 6.09 -7.61 2.81
N PRO A 13 4.98 -8.33 2.93
CA PRO A 13 3.90 -8.48 1.97
C PRO A 13 2.76 -7.48 2.16
N ILE A 14 1.77 -7.53 1.28
CA ILE A 14 0.49 -6.85 1.50
C ILE A 14 -0.22 -7.51 2.68
N THR A 15 -0.88 -6.71 3.51
CA THR A 15 -1.54 -7.15 4.74
C THR A 15 -3.02 -6.80 4.73
N ASN A 16 -3.73 -7.28 5.75
CA ASN A 16 -5.14 -6.90 5.94
C ASN A 16 -5.31 -5.40 6.14
N GLY A 17 -4.31 -4.74 6.73
CA GLY A 17 -4.32 -3.29 6.87
C GLY A 17 -4.25 -2.58 5.53
N HIS A 18 -3.39 -3.02 4.64
CA HIS A 18 -3.31 -2.48 3.28
C HIS A 18 -4.60 -2.72 2.50
N LEU A 19 -5.14 -3.92 2.59
CA LEU A 19 -6.36 -4.27 1.87
C LEU A 19 -7.57 -3.48 2.35
N ASP A 20 -7.64 -3.19 3.65
CA ASP A 20 -8.68 -2.31 4.19
C ASP A 20 -8.63 -0.93 3.54
N ILE A 21 -7.43 -0.36 3.41
CA ILE A 21 -7.27 0.94 2.75
C ILE A 21 -7.69 0.86 1.28
N VAL A 22 -7.28 -0.20 0.56
CA VAL A 22 -7.66 -0.40 -0.84
C VAL A 22 -9.18 -0.45 -0.99
N GLU A 23 -9.85 -1.26 -0.16
CA GLU A 23 -11.30 -1.43 -0.21
C GLU A 23 -12.06 -0.13 0.02
N ARG A 24 -11.51 0.74 0.85
CA ARG A 24 -12.11 2.05 1.14
C ARG A 24 -11.77 3.07 0.07
N ALA A 25 -10.53 3.04 -0.42
CA ALA A 25 -10.08 3.96 -1.47
C ALA A 25 -10.87 3.82 -2.76
N VAL A 26 -11.20 2.58 -3.17
CA VAL A 26 -11.93 2.33 -4.41
C VAL A 26 -13.35 2.90 -4.41
N LYS A 27 -13.88 3.26 -3.24
CA LYS A 27 -15.17 3.92 -3.14
C LYS A 27 -15.09 5.42 -3.42
N LEU A 28 -13.89 5.98 -3.38
CA LEU A 28 -13.66 7.42 -3.48
C LEU A 28 -13.17 7.86 -4.86
N VAL A 29 -12.70 6.93 -5.68
CA VAL A 29 -12.09 7.25 -6.98
C VAL A 29 -12.62 6.34 -8.07
N ASP A 30 -12.35 6.71 -9.32
CA ASP A 30 -12.72 5.89 -10.48
C ASP A 30 -11.61 4.90 -10.83
N ARG A 31 -10.37 5.26 -10.50
CA ARG A 31 -9.20 4.41 -10.76
C ARG A 31 -8.22 4.53 -9.59
N LEU A 32 -7.78 3.39 -9.09
CA LEU A 32 -6.75 3.31 -8.06
C LEU A 32 -5.51 2.63 -8.62
N VAL A 33 -4.39 3.32 -8.60
CA VAL A 33 -3.09 2.74 -8.96
C VAL A 33 -2.38 2.37 -7.66
N ILE A 34 -2.07 1.09 -7.48
CA ILE A 34 -1.26 0.65 -6.37
C ILE A 34 0.18 0.63 -6.86
N GLY A 35 0.99 1.54 -6.31
CA GLY A 35 2.39 1.68 -6.68
C GLY A 35 3.30 0.88 -5.78
N VAL A 36 4.00 -0.11 -6.35
CA VAL A 36 4.88 -0.99 -5.59
C VAL A 36 6.32 -0.49 -5.73
N ALA A 37 6.89 0.00 -4.63
CA ALA A 37 8.23 0.58 -4.66
C ALA A 37 9.30 -0.49 -4.87
N ILE A 38 10.15 -0.27 -5.86
CA ILE A 38 11.21 -1.23 -6.23
C ILE A 38 12.29 -1.27 -5.15
N ASN A 39 12.77 -0.12 -4.69
CA ASN A 39 13.95 0.02 -3.84
C ASN A 39 13.61 0.33 -2.38
N ALA A 40 12.51 -0.18 -1.87
CA ALA A 40 11.99 0.28 -0.59
C ALA A 40 12.66 -0.32 0.65
N SER A 41 13.41 -1.41 0.52
CA SER A 41 14.09 -2.00 1.67
C SER A 41 15.32 -2.77 1.22
N LYS A 42 16.30 -2.90 2.13
CA LYS A 42 17.58 -3.55 1.82
C LYS A 42 17.44 -5.06 1.66
N ASN A 43 16.47 -5.69 2.30
CA ASN A 43 16.31 -7.13 2.25
C ASN A 43 14.82 -7.49 2.21
N PRO A 44 14.15 -7.30 1.06
CA PRO A 44 12.75 -7.69 0.96
C PRO A 44 12.63 -9.21 1.06
N MET A 45 11.57 -9.67 1.71
CA MET A 45 11.29 -11.10 1.78
C MET A 45 10.81 -11.64 0.44
N PHE A 46 10.05 -10.83 -0.29
CA PHE A 46 9.50 -11.21 -1.58
C PHE A 46 10.10 -10.33 -2.67
N SER A 47 10.39 -10.94 -3.83
CA SER A 47 10.85 -10.19 -4.99
C SER A 47 9.78 -9.20 -5.45
N LEU A 48 10.17 -8.23 -6.27
CA LEU A 48 9.21 -7.30 -6.84
C LEU A 48 8.09 -8.03 -7.58
N ALA A 49 8.46 -9.01 -8.42
CA ALA A 49 7.47 -9.78 -9.18
C ALA A 49 6.50 -10.53 -8.25
N GLU A 50 7.02 -11.12 -7.17
CA GLU A 50 6.17 -11.81 -6.19
C GLU A 50 5.23 -10.83 -5.49
N ARG A 51 5.72 -9.66 -5.10
CA ARG A 51 4.90 -8.65 -4.42
C ARG A 51 3.76 -8.17 -5.33
N VAL A 52 4.07 -7.87 -6.58
CA VAL A 52 3.06 -7.45 -7.57
C VAL A 52 2.02 -8.54 -7.76
N GLU A 53 2.44 -9.78 -7.98
CA GLU A 53 1.54 -10.90 -8.16
C GLU A 53 0.61 -11.11 -6.96
N MET A 54 1.17 -11.05 -5.76
CA MET A 54 0.39 -11.23 -4.53
C MET A 54 -0.68 -10.15 -4.39
N ILE A 55 -0.34 -8.90 -4.70
CA ILE A 55 -1.29 -7.80 -4.67
C ILE A 55 -2.37 -8.00 -5.72
N GLU A 56 -1.99 -8.33 -6.94
CA GLU A 56 -2.96 -8.53 -8.04
C GLU A 56 -3.97 -9.62 -7.70
N GLN A 57 -3.51 -10.71 -7.12
CA GLN A 57 -4.38 -11.81 -6.72
C GLN A 57 -5.36 -11.39 -5.62
N GLU A 58 -4.91 -10.61 -4.66
CA GLU A 58 -5.76 -10.18 -3.55
C GLU A 58 -6.77 -9.12 -3.98
N VAL A 59 -6.35 -8.13 -4.77
CA VAL A 59 -7.28 -7.07 -5.19
C VAL A 59 -8.30 -7.56 -6.23
N ALA A 60 -7.98 -8.63 -6.96
CA ALA A 60 -8.92 -9.25 -7.89
C ALA A 60 -10.18 -9.77 -7.19
N ARG A 61 -10.11 -10.01 -5.88
CA ARG A 61 -11.24 -10.47 -5.07
C ARG A 61 -12.14 -9.34 -4.59
N ILE A 62 -11.71 -8.10 -4.79
CA ILE A 62 -12.49 -6.93 -4.36
C ILE A 62 -13.55 -6.63 -5.42
N ASP A 63 -14.81 -6.62 -4.98
CA ASP A 63 -15.93 -6.27 -5.85
C ASP A 63 -16.10 -4.75 -5.80
N CYS A 64 -15.78 -4.07 -6.88
CA CYS A 64 -15.89 -2.61 -6.96
C CYS A 64 -16.05 -2.16 -8.40
N ASP A 65 -16.58 -0.94 -8.58
CA ASP A 65 -16.71 -0.33 -9.90
C ASP A 65 -15.42 0.34 -10.36
N ALA A 66 -14.52 0.65 -9.44
CA ALA A 66 -13.26 1.31 -9.77
C ALA A 66 -12.30 0.34 -10.47
N GLU A 67 -11.47 0.89 -11.34
CA GLU A 67 -10.38 0.16 -11.96
C GLU A 67 -9.21 0.13 -10.97
N ILE A 68 -8.65 -1.05 -10.74
CA ILE A 68 -7.45 -1.19 -9.89
C ILE A 68 -6.29 -1.63 -10.77
N ILE A 69 -5.21 -0.86 -10.74
CA ILE A 69 -3.99 -1.14 -11.51
C ILE A 69 -2.85 -1.30 -10.52
N VAL A 70 -2.06 -2.35 -10.66
CA VAL A 70 -0.87 -2.58 -9.83
C VAL A 70 0.36 -2.34 -10.70
N ARG A 71 1.21 -1.40 -10.32
CA ARG A 71 2.41 -1.05 -11.09
C ARG A 71 3.61 -0.86 -10.18
N PRO A 72 4.74 -1.47 -10.53
CA PRO A 72 5.99 -1.15 -9.84
C PRO A 72 6.47 0.25 -10.24
N PHE A 73 7.20 0.90 -9.34
CA PHE A 73 7.84 2.17 -9.67
C PHE A 73 9.18 2.29 -8.96
N GLU A 74 10.07 3.07 -9.55
CA GLU A 74 11.31 3.46 -8.90
C GLU A 74 11.50 4.96 -9.08
N GLY A 75 12.32 5.55 -8.20
CA GLY A 75 12.55 6.98 -8.23
C GLY A 75 11.52 7.74 -7.42
N LEU A 76 11.33 9.01 -7.79
CA LEU A 76 10.54 9.93 -7.00
C LEU A 76 9.05 9.66 -7.10
N LEU A 77 8.40 9.53 -5.95
CA LEU A 77 6.96 9.26 -5.87
C LEU A 77 6.13 10.27 -6.67
N MET A 78 6.45 11.55 -6.56
CA MET A 78 5.67 12.60 -7.22
C MET A 78 5.78 12.52 -8.74
N HIS A 79 6.92 12.11 -9.28
CA HIS A 79 7.07 11.87 -10.73
C HIS A 79 6.20 10.70 -11.17
N PHE A 80 6.16 9.64 -10.38
CA PHE A 80 5.30 8.50 -10.69
C PHE A 80 3.82 8.87 -10.61
N ALA A 81 3.43 9.68 -9.62
CA ALA A 81 2.06 10.17 -9.51
C ALA A 81 1.64 10.96 -10.76
N GLU A 82 2.53 11.82 -11.26
CA GLU A 82 2.29 12.55 -12.49
C GLU A 82 2.18 11.62 -13.70
N GLU A 83 3.07 10.64 -13.77
CA GLU A 83 3.10 9.66 -14.87
C GLU A 83 1.81 8.87 -14.99
N VAL A 84 1.23 8.46 -13.86
CA VAL A 84 -0.03 7.70 -13.87
C VAL A 84 -1.28 8.59 -13.91
N GLY A 85 -1.10 9.89 -13.90
CA GLY A 85 -2.22 10.84 -13.95
C GLY A 85 -3.02 10.93 -12.67
N ALA A 86 -2.37 10.70 -11.53
CA ALA A 86 -3.05 10.75 -10.24
C ALA A 86 -3.25 12.20 -9.79
N GLN A 87 -4.45 12.53 -9.34
CA GLN A 87 -4.73 13.81 -8.68
C GLN A 87 -4.58 13.71 -7.17
N THR A 88 -4.54 12.49 -6.64
CA THR A 88 -4.54 12.23 -5.22
C THR A 88 -3.55 11.11 -4.89
N ILE A 89 -2.82 11.28 -3.79
CA ILE A 89 -2.05 10.18 -3.19
C ILE A 89 -2.80 9.77 -1.93
N MET A 90 -3.10 8.48 -1.81
CA MET A 90 -3.76 7.96 -0.62
C MET A 90 -2.76 7.26 0.28
N ARG A 91 -2.88 7.53 1.58
CA ARG A 91 -2.01 6.93 2.60
C ARG A 91 -2.88 6.45 3.75
N GLY A 92 -2.51 5.31 4.33
CA GLY A 92 -3.11 4.86 5.57
C GLY A 92 -2.38 5.48 6.76
N LEU A 93 -3.13 5.82 7.80
CA LEU A 93 -2.55 6.40 9.01
C LEU A 93 -2.93 5.52 10.20
N ARG A 94 -1.93 5.00 10.93
CA ARG A 94 -2.14 4.04 12.01
C ARG A 94 -1.90 4.64 13.40
N ALA A 95 -0.83 5.42 13.56
CA ALA A 95 -0.41 5.93 14.86
C ALA A 95 0.11 7.36 14.74
N VAL A 96 0.23 8.04 15.88
CA VAL A 96 0.74 9.43 15.95
C VAL A 96 2.16 9.52 15.38
N SER A 97 3.00 8.53 15.62
CA SER A 97 4.36 8.49 15.09
C SER A 97 4.37 8.42 13.55
N ASP A 98 3.40 7.70 12.96
CA ASP A 98 3.24 7.69 11.51
C ASP A 98 2.87 9.08 11.02
N PHE A 99 2.02 9.78 11.76
CA PHE A 99 1.54 11.11 11.37
C PHE A 99 2.67 12.12 11.23
N GLU A 100 3.63 12.13 12.14
CA GLU A 100 4.75 13.07 12.06
C GLU A 100 5.55 12.89 10.77
N TYR A 101 5.89 11.65 10.43
CA TYR A 101 6.60 11.34 9.19
C TYR A 101 5.77 11.71 7.98
N GLU A 102 4.49 11.31 7.99
CA GLU A 102 3.59 11.58 6.87
C GLU A 102 3.38 13.08 6.68
N PHE A 103 3.26 13.82 7.77
CA PHE A 103 3.09 15.28 7.71
C PHE A 103 4.27 15.94 7.02
N GLN A 104 5.49 15.54 7.36
CA GLN A 104 6.70 16.07 6.72
C GLN A 104 6.75 15.69 5.23
N MET A 105 6.41 14.46 4.91
CA MET A 105 6.41 13.99 3.53
C MET A 105 5.41 14.77 2.67
N VAL A 106 4.21 15.01 3.18
CA VAL A 106 3.19 15.79 2.47
C VAL A 106 3.69 17.20 2.20
N ALA A 107 4.30 17.86 3.20
CA ALA A 107 4.83 19.19 3.04
C ALA A 107 5.89 19.25 1.93
N MET A 108 6.77 18.25 1.88
CA MET A 108 7.79 18.17 0.83
C MET A 108 7.17 17.90 -0.54
N ASN A 109 6.22 16.98 -0.60
CA ASN A 109 5.55 16.62 -1.85
C ASN A 109 4.78 17.81 -2.44
N GLN A 110 4.14 18.60 -1.61
CA GLN A 110 3.43 19.80 -2.07
C GLN A 110 4.36 20.84 -2.70
N ARG A 111 5.59 20.91 -2.21
CA ARG A 111 6.61 21.77 -2.82
C ARG A 111 7.03 21.29 -4.20
N LEU A 112 6.93 19.99 -4.44
CA LEU A 112 7.27 19.37 -5.73
C LEU A 112 6.13 19.50 -6.74
N ASN A 113 4.90 19.34 -6.29
CA ASN A 113 3.72 19.48 -7.13
C ASN A 113 2.49 19.73 -6.25
N ASP A 114 2.02 20.97 -6.24
CA ASP A 114 0.88 21.37 -5.39
C ASP A 114 -0.48 21.03 -5.98
N GLU A 115 -0.51 20.50 -7.19
CA GLU A 115 -1.78 20.06 -7.81
C GLU A 115 -2.20 18.66 -7.37
N ILE A 116 -1.30 17.91 -6.73
CA ILE A 116 -1.58 16.55 -6.24
C ILE A 116 -1.79 16.61 -4.74
N GLU A 117 -2.99 16.25 -4.30
CA GLU A 117 -3.33 16.22 -2.88
C GLU A 117 -3.00 14.88 -2.25
N THR A 118 -2.60 14.90 -0.98
CA THR A 118 -2.47 13.68 -0.19
C THR A 118 -3.66 13.55 0.75
N VAL A 119 -4.31 12.40 0.73
CA VAL A 119 -5.46 12.09 1.56
C VAL A 119 -5.10 10.93 2.48
N PHE A 120 -5.39 11.10 3.77
CA PHE A 120 -5.15 10.07 4.76
C PHE A 120 -6.44 9.36 5.11
N LEU A 121 -6.40 8.03 5.09
CA LEU A 121 -7.49 7.20 5.61
C LEU A 121 -7.00 6.60 6.93
N MET A 122 -7.79 6.81 7.98
CA MET A 122 -7.45 6.26 9.29
C MET A 122 -7.58 4.75 9.25
N ALA A 123 -6.57 4.06 9.76
CA ALA A 123 -6.61 2.60 9.85
C ALA A 123 -7.78 2.17 10.73
N ASP A 124 -8.47 1.11 10.32
CA ASP A 124 -9.48 0.47 11.15
C ASP A 124 -8.81 0.02 12.46
N PRO A 125 -9.45 0.22 13.64
CA PRO A 125 -8.85 -0.20 14.91
C PRO A 125 -8.39 -1.66 14.93
N ARG A 126 -9.05 -2.53 14.19
CA ARG A 126 -8.65 -3.94 14.09
C ARG A 126 -7.30 -4.13 13.40
N HIS A 127 -6.86 -3.16 12.62
CA HIS A 127 -5.64 -3.26 11.80
C HIS A 127 -4.57 -2.24 12.17
N GLN A 128 -4.76 -1.45 13.21
CA GLN A 128 -3.84 -0.38 13.58
C GLN A 128 -2.43 -0.87 13.91
N ALA A 129 -2.30 -2.05 14.46
CA ALA A 129 -1.01 -2.61 14.85
C ALA A 129 -0.29 -3.32 13.70
N ILE A 130 -0.94 -3.50 12.55
CA ILE A 130 -0.38 -4.32 11.48
C ILE A 130 0.72 -3.56 10.74
N ALA A 131 1.94 -4.08 10.80
CA ALA A 131 3.07 -3.61 10.01
C ALA A 131 3.72 -4.81 9.34
N SER A 132 4.02 -4.69 8.05
CA SER A 132 4.62 -5.80 7.28
C SER A 132 5.92 -6.31 7.93
N ARG A 133 6.73 -5.40 8.50
CA ARG A 133 7.95 -5.77 9.19
C ARG A 133 7.69 -6.74 10.35
N LEU A 134 6.67 -6.44 11.16
CA LEU A 134 6.31 -7.28 12.29
C LEU A 134 5.70 -8.59 11.84
N VAL A 135 4.88 -8.58 10.79
CA VAL A 135 4.30 -9.81 10.22
C VAL A 135 5.42 -10.75 9.77
N LYS A 136 6.42 -10.22 9.07
CA LYS A 136 7.58 -11.03 8.63
C LYS A 136 8.34 -11.61 9.81
N GLU A 137 8.56 -10.81 10.84
CA GLU A 137 9.27 -11.26 12.05
C GLU A 137 8.52 -12.40 12.74
N ILE A 138 7.21 -12.24 12.93
CA ILE A 138 6.37 -13.27 13.54
C ILE A 138 6.42 -14.55 12.70
N ALA A 139 6.32 -14.43 11.38
CA ALA A 139 6.36 -15.58 10.48
C ALA A 139 7.70 -16.30 10.56
N ARG A 140 8.81 -15.56 10.58
CA ARG A 140 10.16 -16.15 10.69
C ARG A 140 10.36 -16.92 11.99
N LEU A 141 9.69 -16.49 13.04
CA LEU A 141 9.76 -17.14 14.35
C LEU A 141 8.72 -18.26 14.52
N GLY A 142 7.99 -18.58 13.48
CA GLY A 142 7.00 -19.67 13.49
C GLY A 142 5.67 -19.29 14.11
N GLY A 143 5.40 -18.00 14.28
CA GLY A 143 4.14 -17.53 14.85
C GLY A 143 2.98 -17.54 13.86
N ASP A 144 1.78 -17.43 14.38
CA ASP A 144 0.55 -17.41 13.59
C ASP A 144 0.29 -15.98 13.09
N VAL A 145 0.25 -15.79 11.78
CA VAL A 145 -0.01 -14.50 11.16
C VAL A 145 -1.41 -14.40 10.54
N SER A 146 -2.27 -15.38 10.77
CA SER A 146 -3.60 -15.47 10.14
C SER A 146 -4.50 -14.27 10.44
N ALA A 147 -4.29 -13.60 11.56
CA ALA A 147 -5.05 -12.40 11.92
C ALA A 147 -4.62 -11.16 11.14
N PHE A 148 -3.45 -11.19 10.50
CA PHE A 148 -2.82 -10.00 9.91
C PHE A 148 -2.81 -10.00 8.40
N VAL A 149 -2.92 -11.18 7.78
CA VAL A 149 -2.82 -11.33 6.33
C VAL A 149 -3.89 -12.29 5.82
N PRO A 150 -4.25 -12.17 4.53
CA PRO A 150 -5.17 -13.15 3.92
C PRO A 150 -4.55 -14.56 3.86
N PRO A 151 -5.39 -15.60 3.76
CA PRO A 151 -4.89 -16.99 3.72
C PRO A 151 -3.82 -17.27 2.65
N ALA A 152 -3.98 -16.72 1.46
CA ALA A 152 -3.00 -16.92 0.38
C ALA A 152 -1.64 -16.30 0.72
N ILE A 153 -1.64 -15.16 1.41
CA ILE A 153 -0.42 -14.49 1.85
C ILE A 153 0.23 -15.29 3.00
N GLU A 154 -0.59 -15.78 3.92
CA GLU A 154 -0.10 -16.65 5.00
C GLU A 154 0.64 -17.86 4.44
N ALA A 155 0.06 -18.51 3.43
CA ALA A 155 0.67 -19.67 2.79
C ALA A 155 2.05 -19.33 2.20
N ARG A 156 2.16 -18.16 1.55
CA ARG A 156 3.42 -17.69 0.95
C ARG A 156 4.48 -17.40 2.03
N LEU A 157 4.05 -16.85 3.16
CA LEU A 157 4.96 -16.59 4.28
C LEU A 157 5.51 -17.88 4.89
N LYS A 158 4.72 -18.93 4.94
CA LYS A 158 5.17 -20.22 5.46
C LYS A 158 6.21 -20.92 4.61
N GLU A 159 6.29 -20.57 3.34
CA GLU A 159 7.27 -21.15 2.41
C GLU A 159 8.67 -20.52 2.57
N ARG A 160 8.81 -19.47 3.38
CA ARG A 160 10.08 -18.73 3.51
C ARG A 160 10.90 -19.12 4.75
#